data_6815ae3a5fdf6fce90bce06021e18809
#
_entry.id   6815ae3a5fdf6fce90bce06021e18809
#
_cell.length_a   1.000
_cell.length_b   1.000
_cell.length_c   1.000
_cell.angle_alpha   90.00
_cell.angle_beta   90.00
_cell.angle_gamma   90.00
#
_symmetry.space_group_name_H-M   'P 1'
#
loop_
_entity.id
_entity.type
_entity.pdbx_description
1 polymer ?
#
loop_
_entity_poly.entity_id
_entity_poly.type
_entity_poly.pdbx_seq_one_letter_code
_entity_poly.pdbx_strand_id
1 'polypeptide(L)'
;MTYYEIFTRCFPNLRLTEQQFNMLSVIEQGTIFEAEGGFALVQGNKIRLLCVLPEFRGRGIGGGLLAQCEDFIRRSGFNCAEIGGADSGLFIGAELSSAPFFEKRGYVLGENIAEMCGSAEELRLDLQPPAAVSFGWESCGSERLKTAVSVVDKDWVQYFREGECFCAYFGGEIASFCLVEDDVTCLFSDEKSRVGSIGCVGTVPAFRRRGIGLAMVAEASRILLERGCDRIFIHYTGVYDWYAKLGYQTRLWVRLGGKNLR
;
A
#
# COMPACT_ATOMS: atom_id res chain seq x y z
N MET A 1 17.90 23.04 -1.39
CA MET A 1 17.41 21.82 -0.74
C MET A 1 16.70 21.01 -1.82
N THR A 2 17.06 19.74 -1.96
CA THR A 2 16.42 18.82 -2.94
C THR A 2 15.02 18.42 -2.46
N TYR A 3 14.18 17.88 -3.35
CA TYR A 3 12.86 17.33 -2.98
C TYR A 3 12.98 16.17 -1.98
N TYR A 4 14.02 15.34 -2.13
CA TYR A 4 14.33 14.28 -1.19
C TYR A 4 14.68 14.81 0.19
N GLU A 5 15.51 15.86 0.29
CA GLU A 5 15.84 16.50 1.58
C GLU A 5 14.60 17.11 2.26
N ILE A 6 13.68 17.73 1.49
CA ILE A 6 12.40 18.20 2.02
C ILE A 6 11.54 17.03 2.50
N PHE A 7 11.45 15.97 1.69
CA PHE A 7 10.69 14.77 2.03
C PHE A 7 11.19 14.14 3.33
N THR A 8 12.48 13.89 3.48
CA THR A 8 13.05 13.25 4.69
C THR A 8 12.80 14.06 5.95
N ARG A 9 12.79 15.40 5.86
CA ARG A 9 12.45 16.28 6.98
C ARG A 9 10.95 16.33 7.28
N CYS A 10 10.10 16.13 6.29
CA CYS A 10 8.66 16.03 6.47
C CYS A 10 8.25 14.68 7.09
N PHE A 11 8.98 13.60 6.77
CA PHE A 11 8.69 12.21 7.16
C PHE A 11 9.92 11.53 7.78
N PRO A 12 10.37 11.98 8.97
CA PRO A 12 11.63 11.53 9.57
C PRO A 12 11.65 10.05 9.99
N ASN A 13 10.50 9.41 10.04
CA ASN A 13 10.35 7.98 10.35
C ASN A 13 10.54 7.06 9.13
N LEU A 14 10.52 7.61 7.93
CA LEU A 14 10.78 6.89 6.68
C LEU A 14 12.27 6.97 6.35
N ARG A 15 12.86 5.82 5.98
CA ARG A 15 14.31 5.70 5.79
C ARG A 15 14.69 5.35 4.36
N LEU A 16 13.85 5.71 3.41
CA LEU A 16 14.12 5.51 1.99
C LEU A 16 15.43 6.19 1.60
N THR A 17 16.20 5.54 0.74
CA THR A 17 17.28 6.21 0.02
C THR A 17 16.71 7.17 -1.02
N GLU A 18 17.51 8.09 -1.54
CA GLU A 18 17.06 9.01 -2.60
C GLU A 18 16.61 8.25 -3.86
N GLN A 19 17.29 7.16 -4.21
CA GLN A 19 16.92 6.30 -5.32
C GLN A 19 15.54 5.64 -5.09
N GLN A 20 15.30 5.09 -3.90
CA GLN A 20 14.01 4.50 -3.53
C GLN A 20 12.88 5.55 -3.53
N PHE A 21 13.15 6.75 -2.98
CA PHE A 21 12.21 7.87 -3.02
C PHE A 21 11.84 8.24 -4.46
N ASN A 22 12.82 8.43 -5.35
CA ASN A 22 12.59 8.79 -6.74
C ASN A 22 11.77 7.70 -7.47
N MET A 23 12.08 6.43 -7.22
CA MET A 23 11.35 5.30 -7.81
C MET A 23 9.88 5.25 -7.32
N LEU A 24 9.65 5.35 -6.01
CA LEU A 24 8.30 5.22 -5.44
C LEU A 24 7.43 6.46 -5.70
N SER A 25 8.02 7.65 -5.68
CA SER A 25 7.29 8.91 -5.91
C SER A 25 6.96 9.12 -7.38
N VAL A 26 7.67 8.42 -8.29
CA VAL A 26 7.62 8.66 -9.76
C VAL A 26 7.76 10.14 -10.13
N ILE A 27 8.64 10.84 -9.39
CA ILE A 27 8.77 12.30 -9.43
C ILE A 27 9.08 12.83 -10.85
N GLU A 28 9.84 12.05 -11.63
CA GLU A 28 10.19 12.38 -13.01
C GLU A 28 9.00 12.34 -13.98
N GLN A 29 7.91 11.66 -13.60
CA GLN A 29 6.72 11.49 -14.43
C GLN A 29 5.58 12.45 -14.05
N GLY A 30 5.78 13.28 -13.04
CA GLY A 30 4.78 14.17 -12.50
C GLY A 30 5.08 15.63 -12.75
N THR A 31 4.11 16.48 -12.44
CA THR A 31 4.27 17.94 -12.41
C THR A 31 4.51 18.39 -10.98
N ILE A 32 5.56 19.18 -10.78
CA ILE A 32 5.95 19.68 -9.47
C ILE A 32 5.56 21.16 -9.36
N PHE A 33 4.98 21.51 -8.22
CA PHE A 33 4.75 22.89 -7.78
C PHE A 33 5.63 23.19 -6.57
N GLU A 34 6.30 24.31 -6.59
CA GLU A 34 7.28 24.72 -5.58
C GLU A 34 6.80 25.94 -4.83
N ALA A 35 7.19 25.99 -3.55
CA ALA A 35 7.08 27.16 -2.69
C ALA A 35 8.26 27.19 -1.73
N GLU A 36 8.47 28.33 -1.04
CA GLU A 36 9.49 28.41 0.00
C GLU A 36 9.24 27.35 1.08
N GLY A 37 10.19 26.43 1.27
CA GLY A 37 10.11 25.37 2.26
C GLY A 37 9.08 24.26 1.97
N GLY A 38 8.62 24.10 0.70
CA GLY A 38 7.71 23.04 0.36
C GLY A 38 7.55 22.79 -1.14
N PHE A 39 6.96 21.63 -1.46
CA PHE A 39 6.59 21.26 -2.83
C PHE A 39 5.37 20.35 -2.84
N ALA A 40 4.73 20.27 -3.99
CA ALA A 40 3.69 19.29 -4.28
C ALA A 40 3.96 18.59 -5.62
N LEU A 41 3.61 17.32 -5.70
CA LEU A 41 3.74 16.47 -6.89
C LEU A 41 2.37 16.01 -7.34
N VAL A 42 2.05 16.24 -8.62
CA VAL A 42 0.79 15.81 -9.24
C VAL A 42 1.08 14.89 -10.42
N GLN A 43 0.32 13.82 -10.55
CA GLN A 43 0.32 12.93 -11.70
C GLN A 43 -1.12 12.66 -12.14
N GLY A 44 -1.46 13.07 -13.36
CA GLY A 44 -2.85 13.03 -13.81
C GLY A 44 -3.76 13.88 -12.91
N ASN A 45 -4.77 13.28 -12.31
CA ASN A 45 -5.65 13.91 -11.34
C ASN A 45 -5.27 13.64 -9.88
N LYS A 46 -4.11 13.00 -9.63
CA LYS A 46 -3.69 12.54 -8.31
C LYS A 46 -2.61 13.43 -7.73
N ILE A 47 -2.83 13.93 -6.53
CA ILE A 47 -1.82 14.62 -5.72
C ILE A 47 -1.03 13.52 -4.98
N ARG A 48 0.18 13.24 -5.49
CA ARG A 48 1.05 12.17 -4.99
C ARG A 48 1.79 12.56 -3.72
N LEU A 49 2.24 13.80 -3.64
CA LEU A 49 2.93 14.36 -2.49
C LEU A 49 2.52 15.81 -2.27
N LEU A 50 2.49 16.21 -1.00
CA LEU A 50 2.41 17.60 -0.57
C LEU A 50 3.27 17.73 0.69
N CYS A 51 4.45 18.30 0.55
CA CYS A 51 5.45 18.45 1.58
C CYS A 51 5.63 19.91 1.95
N VAL A 52 5.53 20.23 3.24
CA VAL A 52 5.88 21.55 3.78
C VAL A 52 6.72 21.32 5.04
N LEU A 53 7.93 21.85 5.04
CA LEU A 53 8.86 21.77 6.16
C LEU A 53 8.19 22.25 7.46
N PRO A 54 8.44 21.61 8.61
CA PRO A 54 7.79 21.94 9.87
C PRO A 54 7.83 23.43 10.22
N GLU A 55 8.96 24.09 10.03
CA GLU A 55 9.18 25.52 10.33
C GLU A 55 8.45 26.47 9.37
N PHE A 56 7.95 25.97 8.24
CA PHE A 56 7.18 26.73 7.25
C PHE A 56 5.67 26.44 7.33
N ARG A 57 5.24 25.53 8.19
CA ARG A 57 3.82 25.22 8.39
C ARG A 57 3.08 26.39 9.04
N GLY A 58 1.75 26.41 8.89
CA GLY A 58 0.92 27.48 9.46
C GLY A 58 0.94 28.81 8.71
N ARG A 59 1.73 28.95 7.63
CA ARG A 59 1.90 30.18 6.86
C ARG A 59 1.12 30.20 5.53
N GLY A 60 0.19 29.27 5.33
CA GLY A 60 -0.61 29.19 4.10
C GLY A 60 0.05 28.45 2.93
N ILE A 61 1.35 28.09 3.02
CA ILE A 61 2.12 27.47 1.94
C ILE A 61 1.46 26.20 1.40
N GLY A 62 1.11 25.27 2.28
CA GLY A 62 0.44 24.02 1.86
C GLY A 62 -0.90 24.27 1.16
N GLY A 63 -1.65 25.30 1.60
CA GLY A 63 -2.89 25.69 0.94
C GLY A 63 -2.64 26.28 -0.47
N GLY A 64 -1.60 27.07 -0.62
CA GLY A 64 -1.18 27.62 -1.91
C GLY A 64 -0.72 26.54 -2.89
N LEU A 65 0.09 25.58 -2.43
CA LEU A 65 0.52 24.43 -3.23
C LEU A 65 -0.69 23.57 -3.66
N LEU A 66 -1.60 23.28 -2.74
CA LEU A 66 -2.80 22.52 -3.04
C LEU A 66 -3.67 23.22 -4.08
N ALA A 67 -3.85 24.54 -3.99
CA ALA A 67 -4.61 25.32 -4.98
C ALA A 67 -3.97 25.26 -6.36
N GLN A 68 -2.64 25.30 -6.46
CA GLN A 68 -1.91 25.15 -7.73
C GLN A 68 -2.13 23.75 -8.33
N CYS A 69 -2.10 22.69 -7.49
CA CYS A 69 -2.39 21.34 -7.93
C CYS A 69 -3.82 21.22 -8.47
N GLU A 70 -4.81 21.73 -7.74
CA GLU A 70 -6.24 21.71 -8.15
C GLU A 70 -6.47 22.46 -9.47
N ASP A 71 -5.83 23.61 -9.64
CA ASP A 71 -5.92 24.42 -10.86
C ASP A 71 -5.29 23.70 -12.05
N PHE A 72 -4.12 23.08 -11.88
CA PHE A 72 -3.47 22.26 -12.89
C PHE A 72 -4.36 21.08 -13.29
N ILE A 73 -4.88 20.31 -12.33
CA ILE A 73 -5.74 19.17 -12.56
C ILE A 73 -6.98 19.57 -13.36
N ARG A 74 -7.62 20.71 -13.00
CA ARG A 74 -8.78 21.26 -13.71
C ARG A 74 -8.43 21.66 -15.15
N ARG A 75 -7.30 22.36 -15.37
CA ARG A 75 -6.82 22.74 -16.71
C ARG A 75 -6.43 21.53 -17.57
N SER A 76 -6.04 20.43 -16.95
CA SER A 76 -5.77 19.14 -17.62
C SER A 76 -7.03 18.37 -17.98
N GLY A 77 -8.23 18.94 -17.73
CA GLY A 77 -9.51 18.35 -18.12
C GLY A 77 -10.13 17.40 -17.11
N PHE A 78 -9.56 17.29 -15.91
CA PHE A 78 -10.14 16.46 -14.86
C PHE A 78 -11.14 17.24 -13.98
N ASN A 79 -12.19 16.58 -13.56
CA ASN A 79 -13.23 17.17 -12.73
C ASN A 79 -13.07 16.84 -11.22
N CYS A 80 -12.09 16.04 -10.87
CA CYS A 80 -11.83 15.58 -9.51
C CYS A 80 -10.32 15.56 -9.23
N ALA A 81 -9.91 16.10 -8.10
CA ALA A 81 -8.57 15.89 -7.56
C ALA A 81 -8.63 14.75 -6.52
N GLU A 82 -7.73 13.79 -6.64
CA GLU A 82 -7.59 12.66 -5.75
C GLU A 82 -6.32 12.79 -4.90
N ILE A 83 -6.33 12.26 -3.69
CA ILE A 83 -5.15 12.18 -2.81
C ILE A 83 -4.61 10.77 -2.87
N GLY A 84 -3.38 10.62 -3.37
CA GLY A 84 -2.74 9.32 -3.52
C GLY A 84 -3.44 8.42 -4.53
N GLY A 85 -3.75 7.22 -4.12
CA GLY A 85 -4.39 6.16 -4.91
C GLY A 85 -3.71 4.82 -4.67
N ALA A 86 -4.43 3.72 -4.84
CA ALA A 86 -3.92 2.36 -4.62
C ALA A 86 -2.72 1.99 -5.52
N ASP A 87 -2.51 2.75 -6.60
CA ASP A 87 -1.36 2.65 -7.50
C ASP A 87 -0.17 3.53 -7.08
N SER A 88 -0.26 4.20 -5.93
CA SER A 88 0.86 5.00 -5.40
C SER A 88 1.88 4.10 -4.71
N GLY A 89 3.13 4.15 -5.18
CA GLY A 89 4.22 3.43 -4.52
C GLY A 89 4.67 4.05 -3.20
N LEU A 90 4.32 5.32 -2.93
CA LEU A 90 4.78 6.04 -1.73
C LEU A 90 3.64 6.22 -0.72
N PHE A 91 2.67 7.09 -0.99
CA PHE A 91 1.50 7.27 -0.12
C PHE A 91 0.22 6.99 -0.90
N ILE A 92 -0.57 6.05 -0.40
CA ILE A 92 -1.87 5.71 -1.00
C ILE A 92 -2.98 6.69 -0.63
N GLY A 93 -2.75 7.58 0.35
CA GLY A 93 -3.72 8.56 0.81
C GLY A 93 -3.11 9.59 1.75
N ALA A 94 -3.95 10.43 2.33
CA ALA A 94 -3.55 11.37 3.36
C ALA A 94 -3.29 10.64 4.67
N GLU A 95 -2.11 10.87 5.27
CA GLU A 95 -1.83 10.44 6.65
C GLU A 95 -2.87 11.04 7.61
N LEU A 96 -3.26 10.30 8.66
CA LEU A 96 -4.32 10.75 9.58
C LEU A 96 -4.05 12.12 10.19
N SER A 97 -2.79 12.43 10.48
CA SER A 97 -2.38 13.75 10.99
C SER A 97 -2.66 14.89 10.00
N SER A 98 -2.67 14.58 8.69
CA SER A 98 -2.90 15.52 7.60
C SER A 98 -4.35 15.55 7.11
N ALA A 99 -5.18 14.58 7.47
CA ALA A 99 -6.57 14.48 7.03
C ALA A 99 -7.39 15.78 7.28
N PRO A 100 -7.31 16.42 8.47
CA PRO A 100 -8.04 17.67 8.72
C PRO A 100 -7.63 18.83 7.82
N PHE A 101 -6.40 18.83 7.30
CA PHE A 101 -5.94 19.85 6.35
C PHE A 101 -6.71 19.76 5.03
N PHE A 102 -6.92 18.55 4.52
CA PHE A 102 -7.65 18.28 3.28
C PHE A 102 -9.17 18.45 3.47
N GLU A 103 -9.73 17.92 4.56
CA GLU A 103 -11.17 18.04 4.86
C GLU A 103 -11.63 19.50 4.95
N LYS A 104 -10.86 20.37 5.61
CA LYS A 104 -11.11 21.83 5.67
C LYS A 104 -11.07 22.51 4.30
N ARG A 105 -10.56 21.86 3.26
CA ARG A 105 -10.47 22.36 1.89
C ARG A 105 -11.42 21.66 0.92
N GLY A 106 -12.39 20.92 1.47
CA GLY A 106 -13.48 20.31 0.73
C GLY A 106 -13.19 18.94 0.16
N TYR A 107 -12.12 18.27 0.62
CA TYR A 107 -11.89 16.86 0.29
C TYR A 107 -12.78 15.97 1.15
N VAL A 108 -13.37 14.98 0.53
CA VAL A 108 -14.11 13.92 1.21
C VAL A 108 -13.17 12.70 1.32
N LEU A 109 -12.85 12.34 2.55
CA LEU A 109 -11.95 11.23 2.85
C LEU A 109 -12.76 10.02 3.33
N GLY A 110 -12.39 8.83 2.84
CA GLY A 110 -12.99 7.56 3.21
C GLY A 110 -12.56 7.03 4.57
N GLU A 111 -12.69 5.73 4.75
CA GLU A 111 -12.30 5.01 5.98
C GLU A 111 -10.78 4.95 6.15
N ASN A 112 -10.35 4.59 7.35
CA ASN A 112 -8.95 4.37 7.66
C ASN A 112 -8.44 3.10 6.98
N ILE A 113 -7.33 3.22 6.28
CA ILE A 113 -6.60 2.13 5.65
C ILE A 113 -5.24 2.03 6.33
N ALA A 114 -4.80 0.80 6.57
CA ALA A 114 -3.51 0.52 7.20
C ALA A 114 -2.47 0.09 6.17
N GLU A 115 -1.27 0.62 6.33
CA GLU A 115 -0.03 0.07 5.81
C GLU A 115 0.65 -0.69 6.95
N MET A 116 0.82 -1.99 6.79
CA MET A 116 1.32 -2.83 7.87
C MET A 116 2.66 -3.47 7.50
N CYS A 117 3.45 -3.74 8.51
CA CYS A 117 4.73 -4.43 8.33
C CYS A 117 5.01 -5.33 9.54
N GLY A 118 5.68 -6.46 9.33
CA GLY A 118 6.12 -7.35 10.38
C GLY A 118 7.55 -7.83 10.13
N SER A 119 8.40 -7.83 11.16
CA SER A 119 9.72 -8.46 11.16
C SER A 119 9.65 -9.88 11.74
N ALA A 120 10.73 -10.65 11.57
CA ALA A 120 10.83 -12.00 12.17
C ALA A 120 10.60 -12.00 13.69
N GLU A 121 10.97 -10.93 14.39
CA GLU A 121 10.83 -10.79 15.83
C GLU A 121 9.40 -10.45 16.27
N GLU A 122 8.64 -9.78 15.39
CA GLU A 122 7.27 -9.34 15.65
C GLU A 122 6.23 -10.39 15.25
N LEU A 123 6.53 -11.15 14.19
CA LEU A 123 5.59 -12.12 13.62
C LEU A 123 5.44 -13.37 14.49
N ARG A 124 4.20 -13.87 14.59
CA ARG A 124 3.79 -15.06 15.31
C ARG A 124 3.27 -16.08 14.30
N LEU A 125 4.19 -16.91 13.77
CA LEU A 125 3.92 -17.79 12.64
C LEU A 125 3.77 -19.28 13.03
N ASP A 126 3.64 -19.57 14.30
CA ASP A 126 3.47 -20.92 14.87
C ASP A 126 2.03 -21.46 14.76
N LEU A 127 1.23 -20.84 13.91
CA LEU A 127 -0.15 -21.22 13.66
C LEU A 127 -0.22 -22.57 12.93
N GLN A 128 -0.91 -23.54 13.53
CA GLN A 128 -1.17 -24.82 12.88
C GLN A 128 -2.29 -24.68 11.83
N PRO A 129 -2.07 -25.16 10.60
CA PRO A 129 -3.12 -25.15 9.60
C PRO A 129 -4.27 -26.09 10.01
N PRO A 130 -5.52 -25.77 9.61
CA PRO A 130 -6.63 -26.68 9.81
C PRO A 130 -6.39 -28.04 9.15
N ALA A 131 -6.95 -29.12 9.70
CA ALA A 131 -6.86 -30.45 9.12
C ALA A 131 -7.31 -30.45 7.63
N ALA A 132 -6.65 -31.24 6.81
CA ALA A 132 -6.88 -31.35 5.35
C ALA A 132 -6.52 -30.09 4.54
N VAL A 133 -5.84 -29.10 5.12
CA VAL A 133 -5.28 -27.99 4.38
C VAL A 133 -3.84 -28.32 3.96
N SER A 134 -3.53 -28.08 2.69
CA SER A 134 -2.17 -28.12 2.15
C SER A 134 -1.85 -26.79 1.47
N PHE A 135 -0.56 -26.47 1.35
CA PHE A 135 -0.11 -25.25 0.70
C PHE A 135 0.71 -25.57 -0.54
N GLY A 136 0.72 -24.68 -1.50
CA GLY A 136 1.52 -24.84 -2.72
C GLY A 136 1.39 -23.66 -3.65
N TRP A 137 2.16 -23.69 -4.72
CA TRP A 137 2.17 -22.66 -5.75
C TRP A 137 1.25 -23.05 -6.90
N GLU A 138 0.57 -22.07 -7.44
CA GLU A 138 -0.33 -22.19 -8.58
C GLU A 138 0.05 -21.15 -9.65
N SER A 139 0.08 -21.56 -10.92
CA SER A 139 0.28 -20.60 -12.00
C SER A 139 -0.81 -19.54 -12.00
N CYS A 140 -0.43 -18.28 -12.06
CA CYS A 140 -1.38 -17.15 -12.20
C CYS A 140 -2.24 -17.26 -13.48
N GLY A 141 -1.73 -17.95 -14.52
CA GLY A 141 -2.47 -18.24 -15.74
C GLY A 141 -3.54 -19.32 -15.63
N SER A 142 -3.59 -20.08 -14.51
CA SER A 142 -4.51 -21.23 -14.41
C SER A 142 -5.96 -20.78 -14.28
N GLU A 143 -6.86 -21.46 -14.99
CA GLU A 143 -8.29 -21.15 -15.00
C GLU A 143 -8.94 -21.39 -13.63
N ARG A 144 -8.47 -22.37 -12.87
CA ARG A 144 -9.00 -22.64 -11.52
C ARG A 144 -8.63 -21.51 -10.54
N LEU A 145 -7.44 -20.91 -10.66
CA LEU A 145 -7.06 -19.75 -9.86
C LEU A 145 -7.86 -18.51 -10.26
N LYS A 146 -7.99 -18.24 -11.57
CA LYS A 146 -8.80 -17.11 -12.05
C LYS A 146 -10.25 -17.22 -11.57
N THR A 147 -10.81 -18.43 -11.56
CA THR A 147 -12.15 -18.67 -11.02
C THR A 147 -12.20 -18.36 -9.51
N ALA A 148 -11.26 -18.86 -8.73
CA ALA A 148 -11.18 -18.60 -7.30
C ALA A 148 -11.02 -17.11 -6.98
N VAL A 149 -10.16 -16.41 -7.73
CA VAL A 149 -9.96 -14.95 -7.59
C VAL A 149 -11.24 -14.20 -7.94
N SER A 150 -11.85 -14.50 -9.08
CA SER A 150 -13.07 -13.82 -9.56
C SER A 150 -14.26 -13.94 -8.59
N VAL A 151 -14.37 -15.06 -7.88
CA VAL A 151 -15.41 -15.28 -6.86
C VAL A 151 -15.17 -14.43 -5.61
N VAL A 152 -13.91 -14.10 -5.31
CA VAL A 152 -13.54 -13.22 -4.19
C VAL A 152 -13.67 -11.76 -4.57
N ASP A 153 -13.02 -11.39 -5.67
CA ASP A 153 -13.04 -10.05 -6.26
C ASP A 153 -12.67 -10.14 -7.75
N LYS A 154 -13.63 -9.84 -8.63
CA LYS A 154 -13.42 -9.89 -10.08
C LYS A 154 -12.39 -8.89 -10.58
N ASP A 155 -12.25 -7.76 -9.89
CA ASP A 155 -11.33 -6.71 -10.27
C ASP A 155 -9.86 -7.08 -9.93
N TRP A 156 -9.65 -8.07 -9.08
CA TRP A 156 -8.31 -8.58 -8.78
C TRP A 156 -7.74 -9.50 -9.85
N VAL A 157 -8.54 -10.07 -10.73
CA VAL A 157 -8.09 -10.99 -11.81
C VAL A 157 -6.96 -10.35 -12.65
N GLN A 158 -6.99 -9.04 -12.82
CA GLN A 158 -5.96 -8.30 -13.55
C GLN A 158 -4.56 -8.35 -12.92
N TYR A 159 -4.44 -8.64 -11.63
CA TYR A 159 -3.16 -8.74 -10.91
C TYR A 159 -2.57 -10.15 -11.00
N PHE A 160 -3.36 -11.16 -11.38
CA PHE A 160 -2.95 -12.56 -11.51
C PHE A 160 -2.71 -12.93 -12.99
N ARG A 161 -1.72 -12.30 -13.62
CA ARG A 161 -1.44 -12.50 -15.05
C ARG A 161 -0.27 -13.42 -15.31
N GLU A 162 0.82 -13.20 -14.58
CA GLU A 162 2.11 -13.88 -14.81
C GLU A 162 2.67 -14.37 -13.47
N GLY A 163 3.57 -15.36 -13.54
CA GLY A 163 4.21 -15.93 -12.36
C GLY A 163 3.34 -16.93 -11.61
N GLU A 164 3.60 -17.03 -10.33
CA GLU A 164 2.95 -17.98 -9.43
C GLU A 164 2.26 -17.26 -8.26
N CYS A 165 1.18 -17.85 -7.81
CA CYS A 165 0.38 -17.43 -6.67
C CYS A 165 0.49 -18.48 -5.58
N PHE A 166 0.67 -18.08 -4.34
CA PHE A 166 0.66 -19.00 -3.20
C PHE A 166 -0.76 -19.31 -2.77
N CYS A 167 -1.08 -20.59 -2.66
CA CYS A 167 -2.44 -21.06 -2.41
C CYS A 167 -2.51 -21.99 -1.21
N ALA A 168 -3.65 -21.96 -0.52
CA ALA A 168 -4.09 -22.98 0.39
C ALA A 168 -5.16 -23.83 -0.30
N TYR A 169 -5.00 -25.14 -0.24
CA TYR A 169 -5.93 -26.11 -0.79
C TYR A 169 -6.69 -26.82 0.32
N PHE A 170 -7.98 -27.02 0.12
CA PHE A 170 -8.83 -27.84 0.98
C PHE A 170 -9.55 -28.88 0.11
N GLY A 171 -9.28 -30.17 0.34
CA GLY A 171 -9.84 -31.23 -0.51
C GLY A 171 -9.43 -31.16 -1.98
N GLY A 172 -8.27 -30.54 -2.29
CA GLY A 172 -7.77 -30.33 -3.65
C GLY A 172 -8.28 -29.07 -4.35
N GLU A 173 -9.23 -28.35 -3.76
CA GLU A 173 -9.73 -27.07 -4.28
C GLU A 173 -8.96 -25.88 -3.70
N ILE A 174 -8.80 -24.80 -4.47
CA ILE A 174 -8.20 -23.55 -3.99
C ILE A 174 -9.17 -22.91 -3.01
N ALA A 175 -8.80 -22.92 -1.73
CA ALA A 175 -9.58 -22.35 -0.64
C ALA A 175 -9.17 -20.90 -0.32
N SER A 176 -7.87 -20.59 -0.45
CA SER A 176 -7.33 -19.24 -0.25
C SER A 176 -6.11 -19.04 -1.15
N PHE A 177 -5.77 -17.78 -1.44
CA PHE A 177 -4.68 -17.42 -2.33
C PHE A 177 -4.08 -16.06 -1.94
N CYS A 178 -2.81 -15.83 -2.30
CA CYS A 178 -2.15 -14.54 -2.20
C CYS A 178 -1.00 -14.42 -3.19
N LEU A 179 -0.70 -13.19 -3.61
CA LEU A 179 0.54 -12.87 -4.31
C LEU A 179 1.66 -12.70 -3.29
N VAL A 180 2.84 -13.21 -3.59
CA VAL A 180 4.02 -13.19 -2.72
C VAL A 180 5.22 -12.72 -3.52
N GLU A 181 5.87 -11.66 -3.06
CA GLU A 181 7.09 -11.11 -3.66
C GLU A 181 8.18 -11.01 -2.59
N ASP A 182 9.41 -11.40 -2.89
CA ASP A 182 10.49 -11.52 -1.90
C ASP A 182 11.54 -10.39 -1.98
N ASP A 183 11.34 -9.41 -2.86
CA ASP A 183 12.19 -8.22 -2.97
C ASP A 183 11.38 -7.05 -3.55
N VAL A 184 10.77 -6.27 -2.67
CA VAL A 184 10.00 -5.11 -3.07
C VAL A 184 10.58 -3.83 -2.49
N THR A 185 10.52 -2.75 -3.27
CA THR A 185 10.70 -1.41 -2.72
C THR A 185 9.35 -0.86 -2.32
N CYS A 186 9.21 -0.50 -1.06
CA CYS A 186 7.99 0.06 -0.49
C CYS A 186 8.30 1.20 0.48
N LEU A 187 7.27 1.84 1.01
CA LEU A 187 7.37 2.95 1.97
C LEU A 187 8.27 2.64 3.19
N PHE A 188 8.41 1.37 3.58
CA PHE A 188 9.20 0.93 4.74
C PHE A 188 10.56 0.33 4.36
N SER A 189 10.97 0.44 3.11
CA SER A 189 12.32 0.07 2.69
C SER A 189 13.36 1.04 3.27
N ASP A 190 14.56 0.54 3.43
CA ASP A 190 15.76 1.30 3.77
C ASP A 190 16.95 0.78 2.95
N GLU A 191 18.15 1.28 3.25
CA GLU A 191 19.36 0.91 2.51
C GLU A 191 19.76 -0.57 2.69
N LYS A 192 19.32 -1.22 3.78
CA LYS A 192 19.87 -2.50 4.23
C LYS A 192 18.86 -3.64 4.25
N SER A 193 17.59 -3.32 4.41
CA SER A 193 16.55 -4.33 4.62
C SER A 193 15.98 -4.83 3.30
N ARG A 194 15.94 -6.14 3.14
CA ARG A 194 15.17 -6.79 2.10
C ARG A 194 13.71 -6.92 2.56
N VAL A 195 12.80 -6.36 1.80
CA VAL A 195 11.37 -6.36 2.13
C VAL A 195 10.62 -7.29 1.19
N GLY A 196 9.91 -8.27 1.76
CA GLY A 196 8.93 -9.06 1.02
C GLY A 196 7.54 -8.44 1.10
N SER A 197 6.64 -8.82 0.21
CA SER A 197 5.23 -8.41 0.28
C SER A 197 4.27 -9.59 0.14
N ILE A 198 3.10 -9.44 0.76
CA ILE A 198 1.96 -10.33 0.57
C ILE A 198 0.76 -9.46 0.19
N GLY A 199 0.26 -9.66 -1.04
CA GLY A 199 -0.83 -8.89 -1.62
C GLY A 199 -1.98 -9.75 -2.13
N CYS A 200 -3.10 -9.12 -2.45
CA CYS A 200 -4.30 -9.77 -3.00
C CYS A 200 -4.71 -11.02 -2.22
N VAL A 201 -4.74 -10.93 -0.89
CA VAL A 201 -5.06 -12.05 -0.01
C VAL A 201 -6.56 -12.34 -0.05
N GLY A 202 -6.95 -13.45 -0.65
CA GLY A 202 -8.34 -13.86 -0.80
C GLY A 202 -8.64 -15.22 -0.17
N THR A 203 -9.85 -15.35 0.37
CA THR A 203 -10.40 -16.66 0.78
C THR A 203 -11.76 -16.83 0.10
N VAL A 204 -11.90 -17.90 -0.67
CA VAL A 204 -13.14 -18.26 -1.37
C VAL A 204 -14.28 -18.36 -0.35
N PRO A 205 -15.45 -17.76 -0.61
CA PRO A 205 -16.54 -17.67 0.38
C PRO A 205 -16.91 -18.97 1.07
N ALA A 206 -16.95 -20.08 0.32
CA ALA A 206 -17.28 -21.43 0.84
C ALA A 206 -16.28 -21.93 1.92
N PHE A 207 -15.07 -21.38 1.97
CA PHE A 207 -14.00 -21.80 2.88
C PHE A 207 -13.69 -20.75 3.97
N ARG A 208 -14.43 -19.63 4.02
CA ARG A 208 -14.23 -18.59 5.05
C ARG A 208 -14.53 -19.08 6.45
N ARG A 209 -14.01 -18.37 7.45
CA ARG A 209 -14.22 -18.60 8.89
C ARG A 209 -13.70 -19.96 9.40
N ARG A 210 -12.80 -20.61 8.66
CA ARG A 210 -12.15 -21.89 9.01
C ARG A 210 -10.67 -21.72 9.38
N GLY A 211 -10.14 -20.50 9.49
CA GLY A 211 -8.73 -20.24 9.79
C GLY A 211 -7.76 -20.40 8.60
N ILE A 212 -8.25 -20.87 7.42
CA ILE A 212 -7.42 -21.22 6.26
C ILE A 212 -6.61 -20.04 5.75
N GLY A 213 -7.25 -18.87 5.54
CA GLY A 213 -6.55 -17.67 5.04
C GLY A 213 -5.46 -17.18 5.97
N LEU A 214 -5.69 -17.24 7.31
CA LEU A 214 -4.70 -16.81 8.28
C LEU A 214 -3.51 -17.78 8.31
N ALA A 215 -3.77 -19.08 8.24
CA ALA A 215 -2.72 -20.11 8.17
C ALA A 215 -1.90 -19.97 6.87
N MET A 216 -2.55 -19.64 5.74
CA MET A 216 -1.87 -19.39 4.47
C MET A 216 -0.94 -18.17 4.55
N VAL A 217 -1.40 -17.06 5.13
CA VAL A 217 -0.54 -15.86 5.31
C VAL A 217 0.61 -16.15 6.27
N ALA A 218 0.39 -16.92 7.34
CA ALA A 218 1.46 -17.35 8.23
C ALA A 218 2.53 -18.16 7.49
N GLU A 219 2.12 -19.10 6.63
CA GLU A 219 3.03 -19.91 5.81
C GLU A 219 3.76 -19.05 4.76
N ALA A 220 3.05 -18.20 4.03
CA ALA A 220 3.66 -17.26 3.08
C ALA A 220 4.71 -16.35 3.76
N SER A 221 4.40 -15.89 4.98
CA SER A 221 5.33 -15.09 5.78
C SER A 221 6.59 -15.88 6.15
N ARG A 222 6.43 -17.15 6.54
CA ARG A 222 7.56 -18.04 6.87
C ARG A 222 8.46 -18.22 5.64
N ILE A 223 7.88 -18.49 4.47
CA ILE A 223 8.61 -18.63 3.21
C ILE A 223 9.41 -17.37 2.89
N LEU A 224 8.83 -16.18 3.07
CA LEU A 224 9.53 -14.91 2.82
C LEU A 224 10.72 -14.72 3.76
N LEU A 225 10.56 -15.01 5.07
CA LEU A 225 11.66 -14.94 6.02
C LEU A 225 12.77 -15.97 5.69
N GLU A 226 12.42 -17.19 5.29
CA GLU A 226 13.37 -18.22 4.84
C GLU A 226 14.11 -17.82 3.56
N ARG A 227 13.50 -17.01 2.69
CA ARG A 227 14.11 -16.40 1.51
C ARG A 227 15.00 -15.18 1.83
N GLY A 228 15.14 -14.84 3.12
CA GLY A 228 16.01 -13.78 3.60
C GLY A 228 15.37 -12.38 3.60
N CYS A 229 14.04 -12.30 3.60
CA CYS A 229 13.39 -11.02 3.86
C CYS A 229 13.52 -10.65 5.34
N ASP A 230 13.90 -9.41 5.64
CA ASP A 230 13.99 -8.89 7.01
C ASP A 230 12.62 -8.44 7.53
N ARG A 231 11.76 -8.03 6.61
CA ARG A 231 10.40 -7.52 6.87
C ARG A 231 9.44 -7.98 5.80
N ILE A 232 8.17 -8.05 6.17
CA ILE A 232 7.08 -8.38 5.25
C ILE A 232 6.05 -7.27 5.29
N PHE A 233 5.73 -6.74 4.13
CA PHE A 233 4.82 -5.62 3.92
C PHE A 233 3.42 -6.12 3.51
N ILE A 234 2.40 -5.56 4.15
CA ILE A 234 0.98 -5.70 3.77
C ILE A 234 0.49 -4.33 3.37
N HIS A 235 0.25 -4.18 2.07
CA HIS A 235 -0.17 -2.93 1.47
C HIS A 235 -1.70 -2.79 1.47
N TYR A 236 -2.20 -1.57 1.71
CA TYR A 236 -3.58 -1.18 1.47
C TYR A 236 -4.61 -2.12 2.11
N THR A 237 -4.62 -2.23 3.43
CA THR A 237 -5.55 -3.13 4.10
C THR A 237 -6.56 -2.42 5.01
N GLY A 238 -7.86 -2.78 4.86
CA GLY A 238 -8.91 -2.44 5.81
C GLY A 238 -9.13 -3.50 6.90
N VAL A 239 -8.50 -4.68 6.76
CA VAL A 239 -8.65 -5.81 7.71
C VAL A 239 -7.45 -5.94 8.64
N TYR A 240 -6.94 -4.83 9.11
CA TYR A 240 -5.72 -4.71 9.93
C TYR A 240 -5.76 -5.56 11.21
N ASP A 241 -6.88 -5.66 11.92
CA ASP A 241 -7.03 -6.50 13.11
C ASP A 241 -6.88 -7.99 12.80
N TRP A 242 -7.15 -8.39 11.56
CA TRP A 242 -6.99 -9.75 11.12
C TRP A 242 -5.50 -10.10 10.94
N TYR A 243 -4.71 -9.22 10.32
CA TYR A 243 -3.26 -9.37 10.17
C TYR A 243 -2.52 -9.21 11.50
N ALA A 244 -3.01 -8.36 12.40
CA ALA A 244 -2.44 -8.18 13.73
C ALA A 244 -2.42 -9.50 14.57
N LYS A 245 -3.28 -10.47 14.27
CA LYS A 245 -3.24 -11.81 14.90
C LYS A 245 -1.95 -12.56 14.61
N LEU A 246 -1.30 -12.28 13.50
CA LEU A 246 0.00 -12.81 13.11
C LEU A 246 1.18 -11.92 13.56
N GLY A 247 0.93 -10.84 14.29
CA GLY A 247 1.96 -9.93 14.77
C GLY A 247 2.31 -8.78 13.83
N TYR A 248 1.65 -8.67 12.67
CA TYR A 248 1.80 -7.49 11.81
C TYR A 248 1.40 -6.23 12.54
N GLN A 249 2.24 -5.19 12.43
CA GLN A 249 2.02 -3.89 13.06
C GLN A 249 1.57 -2.86 12.02
N THR A 250 0.55 -2.08 12.34
CA THR A 250 0.23 -0.90 11.52
C THR A 250 1.33 0.15 11.71
N ARG A 251 2.01 0.49 10.63
CA ARG A 251 3.10 1.48 10.60
C ARG A 251 2.61 2.84 10.13
N LEU A 252 1.59 2.86 9.31
CA LEU A 252 0.99 4.08 8.80
C LEU A 252 -0.51 3.91 8.65
N TRP A 253 -1.25 4.93 9.08
CA TRP A 253 -2.67 5.07 8.82
C TRP A 253 -2.91 6.15 7.81
N VAL A 254 -3.69 5.86 6.77
CA VAL A 254 -4.05 6.80 5.71
C VAL A 254 -5.54 6.76 5.42
N ARG A 255 -6.03 7.82 4.79
CA ARG A 255 -7.39 7.91 4.25
C ARG A 255 -7.33 8.36 2.80
N LEU A 256 -7.92 7.58 1.91
CA LEU A 256 -8.06 7.94 0.51
C LEU A 256 -9.24 8.88 0.35
N GLY A 257 -9.20 9.68 -0.70
CA GLY A 257 -10.34 10.51 -1.05
C GLY A 257 -10.02 11.55 -2.10
N GLY A 258 -10.98 12.43 -2.35
CA GLY A 258 -10.85 13.42 -3.38
C GLY A 258 -11.79 14.60 -3.18
N LYS A 259 -11.67 15.55 -4.11
CA LYS A 259 -12.48 16.76 -4.17
C LYS A 259 -12.99 16.98 -5.59
N ASN A 260 -14.30 17.24 -5.72
CA ASN A 260 -14.86 17.70 -6.98
C ASN A 260 -14.39 19.13 -7.26
N LEU A 261 -13.86 19.37 -8.47
CA LEU A 261 -13.29 20.64 -8.92
C LEU A 261 -14.23 21.45 -9.84
N ARG A 262 -15.47 20.97 -10.01
CA ARG A 262 -16.49 21.70 -10.81
C ARG A 262 -16.96 22.95 -10.11
#